data_ded710cb1776a3106338fd4a956035d2
#
_entry.id   ded710cb1776a3106338fd4a956035d2
#
_cell.length_a   1.000
_cell.length_b   1.000
_cell.length_c   1.000
_cell.angle_alpha   90.00
_cell.angle_beta   90.00
_cell.angle_gamma   90.00
#
_symmetry.space_group_name_H-M   'P 1'
#
loop_
_entity.id
_entity.type
_entity.pdbx_description
1 polymer ?
#
loop_
_entity_poly.entity_id
_entity_poly.type
_entity_poly.pdbx_seq_one_letter_code
_entity_poly.pdbx_strand_id
1 'polypeptide(L)'
;MQFIDLHKQYDVIEAKVNERIQEILAHKHFIGGAEVAELEERLAEYVGVKHVIACASGTDALTIPLMAYGVKKNDAVFVPSFTFFASGESVSLAGGTPVFVDSCRDTFNVDPKALEETIEK
;
A
#
# COMPACT_ATOMS: atom_id res chain seq x y z
N MET A 1 -23.02 -16.87 13.88
CA MET A 1 -22.70 -16.43 12.50
C MET A 1 -21.49 -15.51 12.58
N GLN A 2 -20.38 -15.88 11.98
CA GLN A 2 -19.19 -15.00 11.94
C GLN A 2 -19.38 -13.99 10.81
N PHE A 3 -18.99 -12.72 11.06
CA PHE A 3 -19.10 -11.66 10.05
C PHE A 3 -18.16 -11.91 8.87
N ILE A 4 -16.95 -12.42 9.15
CA ILE A 4 -15.96 -12.89 8.17
C ILE A 4 -15.55 -14.31 8.57
N ASP A 5 -15.69 -15.27 7.67
CA ASP A 5 -15.30 -16.66 7.88
C ASP A 5 -14.01 -16.99 7.12
N LEU A 6 -12.88 -16.71 7.77
CA LEU A 6 -11.57 -16.98 7.21
C LEU A 6 -11.28 -18.48 7.05
N HIS A 7 -11.95 -19.35 7.82
CA HIS A 7 -11.78 -20.80 7.68
C HIS A 7 -12.25 -21.28 6.31
N LYS A 8 -13.46 -20.85 5.89
CA LYS A 8 -13.97 -21.20 4.55
C LYS A 8 -13.11 -20.68 3.41
N GLN A 9 -12.51 -19.52 3.59
CA GLN A 9 -11.57 -18.99 2.60
C GLN A 9 -10.32 -19.85 2.55
N TYR A 10 -9.77 -20.20 3.71
CA TYR A 10 -8.55 -21.00 3.80
C TYR A 10 -8.76 -22.42 3.25
N ASP A 11 -9.87 -23.08 3.56
CA ASP A 11 -10.21 -24.44 3.08
C ASP A 11 -10.09 -24.55 1.55
N VAL A 12 -10.41 -23.49 0.82
CA VAL A 12 -10.35 -23.45 -0.66
C VAL A 12 -8.91 -23.37 -1.19
N ILE A 13 -8.01 -22.72 -0.45
CA ILE A 13 -6.64 -22.44 -0.90
C ILE A 13 -5.58 -23.27 -0.19
N GLU A 14 -5.94 -23.97 0.89
CA GLU A 14 -5.02 -24.67 1.79
C GLU A 14 -4.00 -25.55 1.07
N ALA A 15 -4.46 -26.40 0.17
CA ALA A 15 -3.59 -27.34 -0.53
C ALA A 15 -2.51 -26.61 -1.34
N LYS A 16 -2.89 -25.55 -2.06
CA LYS A 16 -1.97 -24.76 -2.87
C LYS A 16 -0.99 -23.95 -2.02
N VAL A 17 -1.48 -23.39 -0.90
CA VAL A 17 -0.62 -22.64 0.03
C VAL A 17 0.42 -23.55 0.66
N ASN A 18 0.01 -24.73 1.13
CA ASN A 18 0.92 -25.69 1.73
C ASN A 18 1.97 -26.22 0.73
N GLU A 19 1.58 -26.50 -0.52
CA GLU A 19 2.50 -26.88 -1.59
C GLU A 19 3.57 -25.80 -1.81
N ARG A 20 3.17 -24.54 -1.98
CA ARG A 20 4.10 -23.41 -2.18
C ARG A 20 5.03 -23.19 -0.99
N ILE A 21 4.54 -23.34 0.24
CA ILE A 21 5.37 -23.25 1.43
C ILE A 21 6.44 -24.35 1.42
N GLN A 22 6.08 -25.58 1.05
CA GLN A 22 7.04 -26.69 0.98
C GLN A 22 8.10 -26.46 -0.11
N GLU A 23 7.73 -25.91 -1.26
CA GLU A 23 8.68 -25.53 -2.31
C GLU A 23 9.71 -24.52 -1.81
N ILE A 24 9.25 -23.45 -1.12
CA ILE A 24 10.11 -22.42 -0.54
C ILE A 24 11.07 -23.03 0.49
N LEU A 25 10.56 -23.92 1.37
CA LEU A 25 11.38 -24.59 2.36
C LEU A 25 12.42 -25.54 1.72
N ALA A 26 12.09 -26.14 0.57
CA ALA A 26 12.99 -27.03 -0.14
C ALA A 26 14.16 -26.29 -0.79
N HIS A 27 13.89 -25.18 -1.50
CA HIS A 27 14.94 -24.39 -2.16
C HIS A 27 15.62 -23.37 -1.25
N LYS A 28 15.03 -23.02 -0.11
CA LYS A 28 15.60 -22.17 0.96
C LYS A 28 15.94 -20.73 0.52
N HIS A 29 15.37 -20.25 -0.58
CA HIS A 29 15.56 -18.90 -1.06
C HIS A 29 14.44 -17.99 -0.51
N PHE A 30 14.62 -17.51 0.72
CA PHE A 30 13.58 -16.82 1.49
C PHE A 30 13.48 -15.30 1.19
N ILE A 31 14.45 -14.72 0.51
CA ILE A 31 14.49 -13.29 0.20
C ILE A 31 14.59 -13.11 -1.32
N GLY A 32 13.63 -12.40 -1.92
CA GLY A 32 13.61 -12.15 -3.35
C GLY A 32 13.54 -13.42 -4.20
N GLY A 33 12.83 -14.46 -3.72
CA GLY A 33 12.67 -15.73 -4.41
C GLY A 33 11.77 -15.65 -5.65
N ALA A 34 11.66 -16.78 -6.35
CA ALA A 34 10.85 -16.89 -7.56
C ALA A 34 9.36 -16.56 -7.31
N GLU A 35 8.86 -16.81 -6.11
CA GLU A 35 7.48 -16.55 -5.72
C GLU A 35 7.18 -15.05 -5.69
N VAL A 36 8.15 -14.23 -5.28
CA VAL A 36 8.02 -12.76 -5.30
C VAL A 36 7.99 -12.27 -6.74
N ALA A 37 8.90 -12.75 -7.58
CA ALA A 37 8.92 -12.38 -9.00
C ALA A 37 7.63 -12.79 -9.72
N GLU A 38 7.13 -14.01 -9.47
CA GLU A 38 5.85 -14.47 -10.00
C GLU A 38 4.67 -13.60 -9.54
N LEU A 39 4.66 -13.18 -8.26
CA LEU A 39 3.63 -12.28 -7.72
C LEU A 39 3.66 -10.92 -8.43
N GLU A 40 4.83 -10.34 -8.60
CA GLU A 40 5.01 -9.05 -9.28
C GLU A 40 4.53 -9.11 -10.73
N GLU A 41 4.89 -10.17 -11.46
CA GLU A 41 4.47 -10.39 -12.84
C GLU A 41 2.95 -10.55 -12.97
N ARG A 42 2.34 -11.42 -12.14
CA ARG A 42 0.89 -11.64 -12.16
C ARG A 42 0.09 -10.42 -11.75
N LEU A 43 0.57 -9.65 -10.77
CA LEU A 43 -0.08 -8.41 -10.38
C LEU A 43 0.07 -7.34 -11.47
N ALA A 44 1.21 -7.26 -12.13
CA ALA A 44 1.41 -6.34 -13.26
C ALA A 44 0.42 -6.64 -14.40
N GLU A 45 0.25 -7.92 -14.74
CA GLU A 45 -0.72 -8.37 -15.74
C GLU A 45 -2.16 -8.06 -15.31
N TYR A 46 -2.52 -8.42 -14.06
CA TYR A 46 -3.87 -8.21 -13.53
C TYR A 46 -4.29 -6.74 -13.48
N VAL A 47 -3.39 -5.86 -13.08
CA VAL A 47 -3.65 -4.40 -12.98
C VAL A 47 -3.46 -3.70 -14.33
N GLY A 48 -2.76 -4.32 -15.29
CA GLY A 48 -2.47 -3.73 -16.60
C GLY A 48 -1.35 -2.69 -16.56
N VAL A 49 -0.38 -2.85 -15.63
CA VAL A 49 0.78 -1.96 -15.50
C VAL A 49 2.06 -2.66 -15.97
N LYS A 50 3.07 -1.88 -16.30
CA LYS A 50 4.35 -2.43 -16.81
C LYS A 50 5.19 -3.10 -15.72
N HIS A 51 5.14 -2.56 -14.50
CA HIS A 51 5.96 -3.03 -13.39
C HIS A 51 5.15 -3.01 -12.09
N VAL A 52 5.40 -4.00 -11.25
CA VAL A 52 4.97 -4.08 -9.86
C VAL A 52 6.22 -4.34 -9.02
N ILE A 53 6.33 -3.69 -7.88
CA ILE A 53 7.42 -3.87 -6.94
C ILE A 53 6.81 -4.27 -5.60
N ALA A 54 7.14 -5.47 -5.13
CA ALA A 54 6.72 -5.94 -3.82
C ALA A 54 7.49 -5.21 -2.72
N CYS A 55 6.80 -4.92 -1.63
CA CYS A 55 7.37 -4.30 -0.43
C CYS A 55 6.82 -4.98 0.83
N ALA A 56 7.39 -4.67 1.99
CA ALA A 56 7.08 -5.39 3.22
C ALA A 56 5.69 -5.06 3.79
N SER A 57 5.15 -3.87 3.52
CA SER A 57 3.88 -3.41 4.08
C SER A 57 3.18 -2.37 3.22
N GLY A 58 1.90 -2.10 3.51
CA GLY A 58 1.18 -0.98 2.89
C GLY A 58 1.77 0.39 3.26
N THR A 59 2.36 0.54 4.43
CA THR A 59 3.09 1.76 4.81
C THR A 59 4.31 1.98 3.92
N ASP A 60 5.08 0.93 3.63
CA ASP A 60 6.19 1.01 2.70
C ASP A 60 5.71 1.34 1.28
N ALA A 61 4.58 0.75 0.85
CA ALA A 61 3.97 1.05 -0.44
C ALA A 61 3.56 2.53 -0.60
N LEU A 62 3.27 3.22 0.49
CA LEU A 62 3.03 4.67 0.50
C LEU A 62 4.32 5.48 0.59
N THR A 63 5.28 5.04 1.41
CA THR A 63 6.54 5.76 1.66
C THR A 63 7.50 5.72 0.47
N ILE A 64 7.66 4.55 -0.16
CA ILE A 64 8.61 4.37 -1.28
C ILE A 64 8.34 5.33 -2.45
N PRO A 65 7.10 5.51 -2.95
CA PRO A 65 6.81 6.49 -3.99
C PRO A 65 7.15 7.92 -3.59
N LEU A 66 6.87 8.32 -2.35
CA LEU A 66 7.22 9.66 -1.86
C LEU A 66 8.75 9.88 -1.87
N MET A 67 9.50 8.88 -1.46
CA MET A 67 10.96 8.89 -1.55
C MET A 67 11.44 8.96 -3.01
N ALA A 68 10.81 8.22 -3.91
CA ALA A 68 11.15 8.21 -5.33
C ALA A 68 10.86 9.57 -6.00
N TYR A 69 9.81 10.28 -5.56
CA TYR A 69 9.53 11.67 -5.96
C TYR A 69 10.48 12.69 -5.32
N GLY A 70 11.33 12.26 -4.39
CA GLY A 70 12.30 13.14 -3.73
C GLY A 70 11.69 14.04 -2.67
N VAL A 71 10.59 13.62 -2.04
CA VAL A 71 9.99 14.34 -0.91
C VAL A 71 11.00 14.50 0.21
N LYS A 72 11.14 15.71 0.72
CA LYS A 72 12.16 16.08 1.71
C LYS A 72 11.62 17.14 2.68
N LYS A 73 12.43 17.51 3.64
CA LYS A 73 12.13 18.58 4.60
C LYS A 73 11.68 19.87 3.90
N ASN A 74 10.59 20.44 4.37
CA ASN A 74 9.87 21.62 3.86
C ASN A 74 8.97 21.35 2.63
N ASP A 75 8.89 20.12 2.13
CA ASP A 75 7.87 19.77 1.15
C ASP A 75 6.57 19.43 1.89
N ALA A 76 5.46 20.01 1.46
CA ALA A 76 4.13 19.71 1.95
C ALA A 76 3.49 18.61 1.09
N VAL A 77 2.90 17.62 1.75
CA VAL A 77 2.10 16.57 1.09
C VAL A 77 0.70 16.61 1.67
N PHE A 78 -0.30 16.89 0.83
CA PHE A 78 -1.68 16.97 1.27
C PHE A 78 -2.28 15.59 1.45
N VAL A 79 -2.89 15.36 2.62
CA VAL A 79 -3.44 14.08 3.04
C VAL A 79 -4.89 14.28 3.48
N PRO A 80 -5.86 13.47 3.00
CA PRO A 80 -7.22 13.57 3.53
C PRO A 80 -7.24 13.26 5.03
N SER A 81 -8.01 14.02 5.81
CA SER A 81 -8.12 13.84 7.26
C SER A 81 -8.87 12.55 7.64
N PHE A 82 -9.78 12.11 6.77
CA PHE A 82 -10.49 10.85 6.92
C PHE A 82 -9.72 9.70 6.25
N THR A 83 -8.71 9.18 6.93
CA THR A 83 -7.84 8.13 6.42
C THR A 83 -7.21 7.31 7.57
N PHE A 84 -6.49 6.26 7.20
CA PHE A 84 -5.68 5.50 8.15
C PHE A 84 -4.40 6.26 8.52
N PHE A 85 -3.90 6.05 9.72
CA PHE A 85 -2.72 6.72 10.27
C PHE A 85 -1.49 6.70 9.33
N ALA A 86 -1.25 5.56 8.67
CA ALA A 86 -0.12 5.39 7.77
C ALA A 86 -0.07 6.39 6.62
N SER A 87 -1.21 7.00 6.22
CA SER A 87 -1.23 8.00 5.13
C SER A 87 -0.44 9.26 5.50
N GLY A 88 -0.59 9.76 6.72
CA GLY A 88 0.20 10.89 7.22
C GLY A 88 1.60 10.50 7.69
N GLU A 89 1.71 9.30 8.30
CA GLU A 89 2.98 8.77 8.79
C GLU A 89 3.98 8.57 7.65
N SER A 90 3.55 8.02 6.51
CA SER A 90 4.41 7.78 5.34
C SER A 90 5.05 9.06 4.80
N VAL A 91 4.34 10.20 4.86
CA VAL A 91 4.89 11.50 4.49
C VAL A 91 6.01 11.90 5.44
N SER A 92 5.80 11.74 6.76
CA SER A 92 6.81 12.03 7.78
C SER A 92 8.03 11.13 7.65
N LEU A 93 7.82 9.84 7.38
CA LEU A 93 8.90 8.88 7.13
C LEU A 93 9.72 9.21 5.88
N ALA A 94 9.08 9.74 4.84
CA ALA A 94 9.77 10.25 3.64
C ALA A 94 10.51 11.57 3.88
N GLY A 95 10.30 12.23 5.03
CA GLY A 95 10.93 13.49 5.41
C GLY A 95 10.11 14.74 5.09
N GLY A 96 8.92 14.60 4.52
CA GLY A 96 7.99 15.69 4.23
C GLY A 96 7.14 16.12 5.44
N THR A 97 6.28 17.09 5.22
CA THR A 97 5.30 17.58 6.18
C THR A 97 3.90 17.20 5.73
N PRO A 98 3.17 16.32 6.46
CA PRO A 98 1.78 16.03 6.12
C PRO A 98 0.90 17.25 6.43
N VAL A 99 0.12 17.69 5.47
CA VAL A 99 -0.88 18.74 5.61
C VAL A 99 -2.26 18.10 5.44
N PHE A 100 -3.03 18.05 6.53
CA PHE A 100 -4.33 17.41 6.50
C PHE A 100 -5.39 18.32 5.89
N VAL A 101 -6.20 17.73 5.00
CA VAL A 101 -7.27 18.40 4.27
C VAL A 101 -8.58 17.70 4.58
N ASP A 102 -9.66 18.47 4.71
CA ASP A 102 -10.98 17.90 4.97
C ASP A 102 -11.49 17.02 3.82
N SER A 103 -12.37 16.08 4.19
CA SER A 103 -13.02 15.15 3.27
C SER A 103 -14.48 15.57 3.01
N CYS A 104 -14.97 15.31 1.81
CA CYS A 104 -16.38 15.47 1.48
C CYS A 104 -17.26 14.57 2.38
N ARG A 105 -18.38 15.10 2.85
CA ARG A 105 -19.28 14.40 3.80
C ARG A 105 -20.01 13.21 3.18
N ASP A 106 -20.23 13.23 1.88
CA ASP A 106 -21.02 12.24 1.14
C ASP A 106 -20.15 11.16 0.50
N THR A 107 -18.94 11.51 0.05
CA THR A 107 -18.05 10.57 -0.64
C THR A 107 -16.89 10.08 0.21
N PHE A 108 -16.56 10.78 1.30
CA PHE A 108 -15.39 10.58 2.17
C PHE A 108 -14.04 10.72 1.46
N ASN A 109 -14.03 11.14 0.19
CA ASN A 109 -12.82 11.50 -0.53
C ASN A 109 -12.34 12.90 -0.12
N VAL A 110 -11.10 13.25 -0.47
CA VAL A 110 -10.57 14.60 -0.25
C VAL A 110 -11.52 15.65 -0.86
N ASP A 111 -11.79 16.74 -0.11
CA ASP A 111 -12.57 17.84 -0.62
C ASP A 111 -11.69 18.75 -1.49
N PRO A 112 -11.98 18.88 -2.81
CA PRO A 112 -11.18 19.70 -3.69
C PRO A 112 -11.16 21.20 -3.31
N LYS A 113 -12.26 21.71 -2.73
CA LYS A 113 -12.34 23.10 -2.29
C LYS A 113 -11.46 23.35 -1.06
N ALA A 114 -11.57 22.44 -0.07
CA ALA A 114 -10.71 22.49 1.12
C ALA A 114 -9.23 22.34 0.75
N LEU A 115 -8.92 21.53 -0.26
CA LEU A 115 -7.56 21.40 -0.80
C LEU A 115 -7.06 22.72 -1.39
N GLU A 116 -7.84 23.35 -2.29
CA GLU A 116 -7.52 24.63 -2.91
C GLU A 116 -7.28 25.73 -1.86
N GLU A 117 -8.22 25.88 -0.89
CA GLU A 117 -8.08 26.82 0.21
C GLU A 117 -6.85 26.58 1.10
N THR A 118 -6.42 25.32 1.19
CA THR A 118 -5.25 24.94 2.01
C THR A 118 -3.94 25.24 1.26
N ILE A 119 -3.92 25.13 -0.07
CA ILE A 119 -2.78 25.48 -0.91
C ILE A 119 -2.52 26.99 -0.94
N GLU A 120 -3.58 27.80 -0.85
CA GLU A 120 -3.48 29.26 -0.91
C GLU A 120 -3.01 29.94 0.40
N LYS A 121 -2.96 29.17 1.52
CA LYS A 121 -2.51 29.66 2.84
C LYS A 121 -1.03 29.48 3.06
#